data_9d266e96b4118a1f2fbc1810939e5acb
#
_entry.id   9d266e96b4118a1f2fbc1810939e5acb
#
_cell.length_a   1.000
_cell.length_b   1.000
_cell.length_c   1.000
_cell.angle_alpha   90.00
_cell.angle_beta   90.00
_cell.angle_gamma   90.00
#
_symmetry.space_group_name_H-M   'P 1'
#
loop_
_entity.id
_entity.type
_entity.pdbx_description
1 polymer ?
#
loop_
_entity_poly.entity_id
_entity_poly.type
_entity_poly.pdbx_seq_one_letter_code
_entity_poly.pdbx_strand_id
1 'polypeptide(L)'
;MVRMNVGNGRVSLFMNPTIGSSPLMKPKRKPEHMIPARTYAELHSFVRAFSAGHLNLLILLGGPGLSKSRTVREIVGERVCWIEGNATAFGIYMELWKHKDELVVIDDVDNLYSDRNAIRMLKCLCQTDPVKQIAWHSGSSRLEKEGVPKAFETKSRVALIANDWRTLNGNVEAVQDRGHIVVFEPNAE
;
A
#
# COMPACT_ATOMS: atom_id res chain seq x y z
N MET A 1 -29.54 -5.83 35.40
CA MET A 1 -30.75 -5.40 36.16
C MET A 1 -31.92 -6.02 35.45
N VAL A 2 -32.50 -7.06 36.02
CA VAL A 2 -33.60 -7.81 35.44
C VAL A 2 -34.91 -7.21 35.98
N ARG A 3 -35.79 -6.70 35.15
CA ARG A 3 -37.16 -6.32 35.53
C ARG A 3 -38.10 -7.47 35.24
N MET A 4 -38.69 -8.04 36.29
CA MET A 4 -39.81 -8.96 36.16
C MET A 4 -41.13 -8.20 36.05
N ASN A 5 -41.92 -8.55 35.04
CA ASN A 5 -43.30 -8.09 34.93
C ASN A 5 -44.21 -9.35 35.04
N VAL A 6 -45.04 -9.40 36.08
CA VAL A 6 -45.94 -10.53 36.34
C VAL A 6 -47.33 -10.10 35.90
N GLY A 7 -47.78 -10.64 34.81
CA GLY A 7 -49.17 -10.52 34.32
C GLY A 7 -49.61 -11.81 33.63
N ASN A 8 -50.60 -12.47 34.21
CA ASN A 8 -51.35 -13.62 33.67
C ASN A 8 -50.56 -14.83 33.16
N GLY A 9 -49.88 -15.53 34.09
CA GLY A 9 -49.69 -16.98 33.99
C GLY A 9 -48.91 -17.55 32.81
N ARG A 10 -48.18 -16.77 32.01
CA ARG A 10 -47.25 -17.27 31.02
C ARG A 10 -45.92 -16.52 31.11
N VAL A 11 -44.89 -17.25 31.53
CA VAL A 11 -43.51 -16.76 31.46
C VAL A 11 -43.00 -17.00 30.04
N SER A 12 -42.86 -15.94 29.22
CA SER A 12 -42.10 -16.04 27.98
C SER A 12 -40.69 -15.56 28.23
N LEU A 13 -39.75 -16.45 28.10
CA LEU A 13 -38.30 -16.16 28.05
C LEU A 13 -38.00 -15.51 26.70
N PHE A 14 -37.84 -14.17 26.69
CA PHE A 14 -37.21 -13.50 25.56
C PHE A 14 -35.69 -13.83 25.62
N MET A 15 -35.26 -14.77 24.81
CA MET A 15 -33.84 -14.92 24.50
C MET A 15 -33.40 -13.67 23.73
N ASN A 16 -32.43 -12.95 24.27
CA ASN A 16 -31.73 -11.91 23.54
C ASN A 16 -31.15 -12.52 22.25
N PRO A 17 -31.26 -11.82 21.11
CA PRO A 17 -30.64 -12.29 19.89
C PRO A 17 -29.13 -12.36 20.12
N THR A 18 -28.60 -13.52 19.85
CA THR A 18 -27.17 -13.87 19.81
C THR A 18 -26.39 -12.72 19.16
N ILE A 19 -25.38 -12.23 19.86
CA ILE A 19 -24.37 -11.32 19.31
C ILE A 19 -23.90 -11.94 17.99
N GLY A 20 -24.24 -11.28 16.90
CA GLY A 20 -23.85 -11.71 15.56
C GLY A 20 -22.35 -11.91 15.51
N SER A 21 -21.91 -13.13 15.24
CA SER A 21 -20.53 -13.42 14.89
C SER A 21 -20.14 -12.52 13.74
N SER A 22 -19.16 -11.64 13.98
CA SER A 22 -18.51 -10.87 12.91
C SER A 22 -18.17 -11.82 11.77
N PRO A 23 -18.47 -11.47 10.50
CA PRO A 23 -18.15 -12.34 9.39
C PRO A 23 -16.66 -12.63 9.45
N LEU A 24 -16.30 -13.91 9.61
CA LEU A 24 -14.93 -14.38 9.53
C LEU A 24 -14.34 -13.86 8.22
N MET A 25 -13.44 -12.90 8.31
CA MET A 25 -12.71 -12.42 7.15
C MET A 25 -12.00 -13.62 6.52
N LYS A 26 -12.41 -13.94 5.28
CA LYS A 26 -11.74 -14.99 4.50
C LYS A 26 -10.24 -14.67 4.48
N PRO A 27 -9.35 -15.66 4.71
CA PRO A 27 -7.93 -15.42 4.63
C PRO A 27 -7.60 -14.85 3.25
N LYS A 28 -6.87 -13.75 3.21
CA LYS A 28 -6.46 -13.10 1.97
C LYS A 28 -5.65 -14.10 1.15
N ARG A 29 -6.04 -14.32 -0.11
CA ARG A 29 -5.34 -15.23 -1.01
C ARG A 29 -3.97 -14.63 -1.32
N LYS A 30 -2.89 -15.41 -1.10
CA LYS A 30 -1.56 -15.01 -1.55
C LYS A 30 -1.54 -14.95 -3.07
N PRO A 31 -0.82 -13.99 -3.69
CA PRO A 31 -0.64 -13.97 -5.14
C PRO A 31 0.04 -15.25 -5.61
N GLU A 32 -0.34 -15.70 -6.81
CA GLU A 32 0.19 -16.93 -7.39
C GLU A 32 1.65 -16.77 -7.85
N HIS A 33 2.10 -15.53 -8.10
CA HIS A 33 3.41 -15.23 -8.67
C HIS A 33 4.26 -14.37 -7.73
N MET A 34 4.70 -14.98 -6.62
CA MET A 34 5.66 -14.33 -5.73
C MET A 34 7.06 -14.87 -6.01
N ILE A 35 8.02 -13.97 -6.19
CA ILE A 35 9.41 -14.29 -6.47
C ILE A 35 10.16 -14.36 -5.15
N PRO A 36 10.68 -15.51 -4.72
CA PRO A 36 11.49 -15.59 -3.52
C PRO A 36 12.87 -14.97 -3.75
N ALA A 37 13.32 -14.12 -2.82
CA ALA A 37 14.70 -13.69 -2.69
C ALA A 37 15.25 -14.22 -1.37
N ARG A 38 16.28 -15.04 -1.43
CA ARG A 38 16.84 -15.74 -0.27
C ARG A 38 18.20 -15.22 0.16
N THR A 39 18.76 -14.33 -0.63
CA THR A 39 20.04 -13.69 -0.36
C THR A 39 19.98 -12.19 -0.55
N TYR A 40 20.83 -11.44 0.12
CA TYR A 40 20.96 -10.00 -0.11
C TYR A 40 21.40 -9.68 -1.55
N ALA A 41 22.19 -10.54 -2.18
CA ALA A 41 22.61 -10.37 -3.58
C ALA A 41 21.40 -10.40 -4.53
N GLU A 42 20.45 -11.31 -4.31
CA GLU A 42 19.20 -11.37 -5.08
C GLU A 42 18.33 -10.12 -4.82
N LEU A 43 18.16 -9.71 -3.56
CA LEU A 43 17.44 -8.49 -3.22
C LEU A 43 18.05 -7.28 -3.94
N HIS A 44 19.38 -7.11 -3.89
CA HIS A 44 20.10 -6.04 -4.58
C HIS A 44 19.86 -6.08 -6.10
N SER A 45 19.80 -7.27 -6.70
CA SER A 45 19.55 -7.42 -8.14
C SER A 45 18.16 -6.90 -8.53
N PHE A 46 17.12 -7.20 -7.76
CA PHE A 46 15.76 -6.67 -7.99
C PHE A 46 15.70 -5.15 -7.82
N VAL A 47 16.31 -4.61 -6.75
CA VAL A 47 16.31 -3.17 -6.50
C VAL A 47 17.11 -2.42 -7.57
N ARG A 48 18.22 -2.98 -8.05
CA ARG A 48 18.98 -2.41 -9.19
C ARG A 48 18.19 -2.45 -10.48
N ALA A 49 17.48 -3.54 -10.78
CA ALA A 49 16.61 -3.66 -11.94
C ALA A 49 15.48 -2.59 -11.90
N PHE A 50 14.91 -2.34 -10.73
CA PHE A 50 13.94 -1.26 -10.52
C PHE A 50 14.58 0.11 -10.74
N SER A 51 15.73 0.39 -10.11
CA SER A 51 16.44 1.66 -10.26
C SER A 51 16.85 1.93 -11.70
N ALA A 52 17.30 0.91 -12.44
CA ALA A 52 17.68 1.00 -13.85
C ALA A 52 16.50 1.14 -14.82
N GLY A 53 15.27 0.94 -14.37
CA GLY A 53 14.07 1.10 -15.20
C GLY A 53 13.56 -0.16 -15.88
N HIS A 54 14.08 -1.31 -15.52
CA HIS A 54 13.60 -2.59 -16.04
C HIS A 54 12.28 -3.04 -15.37
N LEU A 55 11.97 -2.49 -14.19
CA LEU A 55 10.74 -2.75 -13.45
C LEU A 55 9.98 -1.45 -13.21
N ASN A 56 8.71 -1.39 -13.60
CA ASN A 56 7.85 -0.23 -13.35
C ASN A 56 7.29 -0.21 -11.93
N LEU A 57 7.03 -1.39 -11.38
CA LEU A 57 6.54 -1.58 -10.03
C LEU A 57 7.27 -2.74 -9.37
N LEU A 58 7.91 -2.47 -8.24
CA LEU A 58 8.52 -3.46 -7.36
C LEU A 58 7.75 -3.49 -6.04
N ILE A 59 7.23 -4.66 -5.65
CA ILE A 59 6.61 -4.87 -4.34
C ILE A 59 7.55 -5.76 -3.54
N LEU A 60 8.14 -5.20 -2.49
CA LEU A 60 9.11 -5.88 -1.65
C LEU A 60 8.50 -6.23 -0.30
N LEU A 61 8.32 -7.52 -0.06
CA LEU A 61 7.80 -8.09 1.17
C LEU A 61 8.90 -8.78 1.97
N GLY A 62 8.79 -8.79 3.29
CA GLY A 62 9.70 -9.53 4.16
C GLY A 62 9.58 -9.05 5.60
N GLY A 63 9.94 -9.87 6.56
CA GLY A 63 9.86 -9.55 7.98
C GLY A 63 10.56 -8.24 8.37
N PRO A 64 10.24 -7.66 9.52
CA PRO A 64 10.95 -6.50 10.04
C PRO A 64 12.41 -6.83 10.34
N GLY A 65 13.27 -5.82 10.35
CA GLY A 65 14.71 -5.99 10.67
C GLY A 65 15.58 -6.53 9.54
N LEU A 66 15.03 -6.88 8.38
CA LEU A 66 15.78 -7.42 7.23
C LEU A 66 16.45 -6.35 6.36
N SER A 67 16.62 -5.14 6.84
CA SER A 67 17.31 -4.03 6.16
C SER A 67 16.77 -3.70 4.75
N LYS A 68 15.52 -4.04 4.43
CA LYS A 68 14.90 -3.80 3.10
C LYS A 68 14.97 -2.32 2.70
N SER A 69 14.47 -1.44 3.57
CA SER A 69 14.45 0.02 3.33
C SER A 69 15.84 0.58 3.16
N ARG A 70 16.79 0.14 3.98
CA ARG A 70 18.20 0.53 3.87
C ARG A 70 18.77 0.13 2.52
N THR A 71 18.60 -1.12 2.11
CA THR A 71 19.07 -1.64 0.81
C THR A 71 18.46 -0.82 -0.35
N VAL A 72 17.18 -0.49 -0.28
CA VAL A 72 16.56 0.33 -1.32
C VAL A 72 17.17 1.73 -1.35
N ARG A 73 17.35 2.41 -0.19
CA ARG A 73 17.96 3.75 -0.10
C ARG A 73 19.38 3.79 -0.70
N GLU A 74 20.19 2.81 -0.35
CA GLU A 74 21.59 2.73 -0.84
C GLU A 74 21.67 2.58 -2.37
N ILE A 75 20.67 1.95 -3.00
CA ILE A 75 20.69 1.67 -4.45
C ILE A 75 19.98 2.76 -5.26
N VAL A 76 18.85 3.28 -4.79
CA VAL A 76 18.08 4.29 -5.56
C VAL A 76 18.68 5.69 -5.46
N GLY A 77 19.50 5.96 -4.44
CA GLY A 77 20.16 7.25 -4.24
C GLY A 77 19.24 8.33 -3.66
N GLU A 78 19.64 9.60 -3.83
CA GLU A 78 19.00 10.73 -3.16
C GLU A 78 17.82 11.34 -3.95
N ARG A 79 17.80 11.20 -5.28
CA ARG A 79 16.73 11.73 -6.14
C ARG A 79 15.55 10.78 -6.20
N VAL A 80 14.79 10.74 -5.11
CA VAL A 80 13.66 9.83 -4.94
C VAL A 80 12.59 10.48 -4.06
N CYS A 81 11.33 10.33 -4.45
CA CYS A 81 10.19 10.63 -3.58
C CYS A 81 10.04 9.51 -2.55
N TRP A 82 10.52 9.74 -1.33
CA TRP A 82 10.40 8.76 -0.26
C TRP A 82 9.23 9.08 0.64
N ILE A 83 8.25 8.18 0.70
CA ILE A 83 7.03 8.30 1.51
C ILE A 83 7.06 7.24 2.59
N GLU A 84 7.09 7.66 3.85
CA GLU A 84 7.13 6.77 5.02
C GLU A 84 6.27 7.33 6.17
N GLY A 85 5.91 6.50 7.11
CA GLY A 85 5.15 6.88 8.30
C GLY A 85 3.68 7.17 8.00
N ASN A 86 3.11 8.20 8.65
CA ASN A 86 1.70 8.53 8.50
C ASN A 86 1.48 9.55 7.37
N ALA A 87 1.09 9.06 6.21
CA ALA A 87 0.84 9.89 5.04
C ALA A 87 -0.65 9.90 4.65
N THR A 88 -1.21 11.08 4.39
CA THR A 88 -2.57 11.22 3.84
C THR A 88 -2.52 11.14 2.32
N ALA A 89 -3.61 10.70 1.67
CA ALA A 89 -3.72 10.68 0.22
C ALA A 89 -3.40 12.06 -0.42
N PHE A 90 -3.87 13.13 0.21
CA PHE A 90 -3.58 14.50 -0.25
C PHE A 90 -2.10 14.87 -0.08
N GLY A 91 -1.49 14.51 1.03
CA GLY A 91 -0.05 14.72 1.27
C GLY A 91 0.80 13.99 0.21
N ILE A 92 0.45 12.74 -0.10
CA ILE A 92 1.11 11.97 -1.16
C ILE A 92 0.96 12.65 -2.52
N TYR A 93 -0.24 13.15 -2.87
CA TYR A 93 -0.47 13.88 -4.12
C TYR A 93 0.48 15.07 -4.26
N MET A 94 0.64 15.84 -3.17
CA MET A 94 1.55 16.99 -3.12
C MET A 94 3.02 16.59 -3.31
N GLU A 95 3.45 15.52 -2.64
CA GLU A 95 4.82 15.01 -2.79
C GLU A 95 5.08 14.46 -4.20
N LEU A 96 4.13 13.75 -4.79
CA LEU A 96 4.24 13.26 -6.18
C LEU A 96 4.37 14.41 -7.20
N TRP A 97 3.75 15.55 -6.96
CA TRP A 97 3.92 16.72 -7.81
C TRP A 97 5.30 17.34 -7.64
N LYS A 98 5.79 17.51 -6.43
CA LYS A 98 7.12 18.06 -6.14
C LYS A 98 8.25 17.21 -6.74
N HIS A 99 8.07 15.90 -6.70
CA HIS A 99 9.03 14.89 -7.19
C HIS A 99 8.60 14.26 -8.51
N LYS A 100 7.95 15.08 -9.36
CA LYS A 100 7.45 14.60 -10.65
C LYS A 100 8.58 13.97 -11.47
N ASP A 101 8.28 12.79 -12.03
CA ASP A 101 9.20 11.98 -12.85
C ASP A 101 10.38 11.34 -12.09
N GLU A 102 10.46 11.49 -10.77
CA GLU A 102 11.43 10.76 -9.93
C GLU A 102 10.92 9.37 -9.55
N LEU A 103 11.82 8.51 -9.06
CA LEU A 103 11.41 7.25 -8.45
C LEU A 103 10.58 7.54 -7.18
N VAL A 104 9.58 6.71 -6.93
CA VAL A 104 8.73 6.79 -5.74
C VAL A 104 8.93 5.54 -4.90
N VAL A 105 9.27 5.71 -3.65
CA VAL A 105 9.35 4.62 -2.68
C VAL A 105 8.32 4.87 -1.58
N ILE A 106 7.44 3.89 -1.36
CA ILE A 106 6.44 3.90 -0.30
C ILE A 106 6.83 2.82 0.70
N ASP A 107 7.27 3.25 1.89
CA ASP A 107 7.88 2.40 2.89
C ASP A 107 7.01 2.32 4.14
N ASP A 108 6.43 1.15 4.38
CA ASP A 108 5.65 0.78 5.57
C ASP A 108 4.52 1.76 5.94
N VAL A 109 3.77 2.22 4.93
CA VAL A 109 2.65 3.16 5.09
C VAL A 109 1.33 2.40 5.15
N ASP A 110 1.01 1.81 6.31
CA ASP A 110 -0.16 0.93 6.50
C ASP A 110 -1.49 1.62 6.23
N ASN A 111 -1.67 2.88 6.65
CA ASN A 111 -2.90 3.63 6.47
C ASN A 111 -3.22 3.93 5.01
N LEU A 112 -2.23 3.92 4.11
CA LEU A 112 -2.40 4.13 2.68
C LEU A 112 -3.32 3.09 2.06
N TYR A 113 -3.23 1.85 2.51
CA TYR A 113 -3.99 0.72 1.96
C TYR A 113 -5.44 0.64 2.49
N SER A 114 -5.82 1.48 3.43
CA SER A 114 -7.20 1.63 3.94
C SER A 114 -7.90 2.90 3.43
N ASP A 115 -7.18 3.89 2.93
CA ASP A 115 -7.75 5.11 2.35
C ASP A 115 -8.13 4.89 0.87
N ARG A 116 -9.43 5.09 0.55
CA ARG A 116 -9.96 4.91 -0.81
C ARG A 116 -9.32 5.84 -1.84
N ASN A 117 -8.99 7.07 -1.47
CA ASN A 117 -8.38 8.04 -2.38
C ASN A 117 -6.92 7.69 -2.64
N ALA A 118 -6.20 7.28 -1.60
CA ALA A 118 -4.84 6.79 -1.72
C ALA A 118 -4.75 5.55 -2.61
N ILE A 119 -5.65 4.57 -2.42
CA ILE A 119 -5.72 3.37 -3.27
C ILE A 119 -6.00 3.72 -4.74
N ARG A 120 -6.93 4.66 -5.01
CA ARG A 120 -7.22 5.10 -6.39
C ARG A 120 -6.00 5.76 -7.02
N MET A 121 -5.30 6.60 -6.27
CA MET A 121 -4.08 7.25 -6.72
C MET A 121 -2.96 6.24 -6.98
N LEU A 122 -2.77 5.25 -6.10
CA LEU A 122 -1.83 4.14 -6.32
C LEU A 122 -2.16 3.35 -7.59
N LYS A 123 -3.43 3.07 -7.85
CA LYS A 123 -3.85 2.38 -9.08
C LYS A 123 -3.45 3.16 -10.33
N CYS A 124 -3.53 4.48 -10.31
CA CYS A 124 -3.07 5.32 -11.41
C CYS A 124 -1.53 5.34 -11.49
N LEU A 125 -0.86 5.55 -10.37
CA LEU A 125 0.60 5.64 -10.29
C LEU A 125 1.31 4.33 -10.67
N CYS A 126 0.70 3.19 -10.36
CA CYS A 126 1.25 1.85 -10.64
C CYS A 126 0.76 1.26 -11.98
N GLN A 127 0.22 2.06 -12.89
CA GLN A 127 -0.10 1.60 -14.24
C GLN A 127 1.17 1.18 -15.01
N THR A 128 1.00 0.27 -15.97
CA THR A 128 2.10 -0.24 -16.81
C THR A 128 2.50 0.74 -17.91
N ASP A 129 1.65 1.74 -18.19
CA ASP A 129 1.93 2.77 -19.18
C ASP A 129 3.16 3.60 -18.76
N PRO A 130 4.02 3.99 -19.71
CA PRO A 130 5.22 4.78 -19.42
C PRO A 130 4.90 6.17 -18.89
N VAL A 131 3.75 6.74 -19.27
CA VAL A 131 3.24 8.02 -18.78
C VAL A 131 1.92 7.78 -18.07
N LYS A 132 1.81 8.22 -16.85
CA LYS A 132 0.65 8.00 -15.97
C LYS A 132 0.02 9.34 -15.63
N GLN A 133 -1.30 9.40 -15.62
CA GLN A 133 -2.04 10.59 -15.21
C GLN A 133 -2.50 10.44 -13.75
N ILE A 134 -2.09 11.39 -12.91
CA ILE A 134 -2.50 11.50 -11.51
C ILE A 134 -3.42 12.72 -11.38
N ALA A 135 -4.59 12.53 -10.76
CA ALA A 135 -5.57 13.61 -10.64
C ALA A 135 -6.17 13.68 -9.23
N TRP A 136 -6.42 14.92 -8.78
CA TRP A 136 -7.09 15.24 -7.53
C TRP A 136 -8.32 16.10 -7.79
N HIS A 137 -9.50 15.51 -7.77
CA HIS A 137 -10.74 16.17 -8.18
C HIS A 137 -11.50 16.88 -7.03
N SER A 138 -11.01 16.79 -5.79
CA SER A 138 -11.65 17.54 -4.69
C SER A 138 -11.22 19.01 -4.71
N GLY A 139 -12.14 19.90 -4.38
CA GLY A 139 -11.86 21.33 -4.20
C GLY A 139 -10.90 21.53 -3.01
N SER A 140 -9.67 21.94 -3.29
CA SER A 140 -8.70 22.28 -2.26
C SER A 140 -8.08 23.64 -2.58
N SER A 141 -8.38 24.63 -1.76
CA SER A 141 -7.73 25.94 -1.81
C SER A 141 -6.21 25.86 -1.59
N ARG A 142 -5.75 24.75 -1.03
CA ARG A 142 -4.33 24.49 -0.80
C ARG A 142 -3.58 24.21 -2.10
N LEU A 143 -4.19 23.49 -3.06
CA LEU A 143 -3.59 23.28 -4.38
C LEU A 143 -3.33 24.60 -5.08
N GLU A 144 -4.33 25.51 -5.04
CA GLU A 144 -4.21 26.84 -5.65
C GLU A 144 -3.12 27.69 -4.99
N LYS A 145 -3.07 27.68 -3.64
CA LYS A 145 -2.06 28.43 -2.88
C LYS A 145 -0.63 27.95 -3.12
N GLU A 146 -0.44 26.65 -3.32
CA GLU A 146 0.88 26.05 -3.54
C GLU A 146 1.21 25.88 -5.04
N GLY A 147 0.34 26.34 -5.95
CA GLY A 147 0.55 26.26 -7.39
C GLY A 147 0.55 24.83 -7.94
N VAL A 148 -0.13 23.91 -7.26
CA VAL A 148 -0.19 22.50 -7.64
C VAL A 148 -1.41 22.28 -8.55
N PRO A 149 -1.24 21.72 -9.76
CA PRO A 149 -2.35 21.47 -10.67
C PRO A 149 -3.30 20.39 -10.12
N LYS A 150 -4.55 20.37 -10.56
CA LYS A 150 -5.53 19.33 -10.21
C LYS A 150 -5.26 17.98 -10.89
N ALA A 151 -4.45 17.98 -11.94
CA ALA A 151 -3.99 16.78 -12.62
C ALA A 151 -2.63 17.03 -13.25
N PHE A 152 -1.79 16.00 -13.29
CA PHE A 152 -0.50 16.04 -13.95
C PHE A 152 -0.11 14.65 -14.48
N GLU A 153 0.78 14.65 -15.44
CA GLU A 153 1.40 13.42 -15.95
C GLU A 153 2.74 13.17 -15.28
N THR A 154 3.06 11.89 -15.08
CA THR A 154 4.35 11.47 -14.52
C THR A 154 4.86 10.18 -15.14
N LYS A 155 6.19 10.04 -15.22
CA LYS A 155 6.91 8.81 -15.60
C LYS A 155 7.45 8.05 -14.41
N SER A 156 7.08 8.44 -13.20
CA SER A 156 7.55 7.85 -11.96
C SER A 156 7.31 6.34 -11.91
N ARG A 157 8.29 5.60 -11.45
CA ARG A 157 8.20 4.18 -11.14
C ARG A 157 8.11 4.01 -9.64
N VAL A 158 7.50 2.92 -9.16
CA VAL A 158 7.13 2.76 -7.76
C VAL A 158 7.75 1.53 -7.14
N ALA A 159 8.34 1.68 -5.97
CA ALA A 159 8.64 0.56 -5.07
C ALA A 159 7.75 0.65 -3.83
N LEU A 160 7.07 -0.45 -3.50
CA LEU A 160 6.30 -0.61 -2.27
C LEU A 160 7.07 -1.55 -1.35
N ILE A 161 7.36 -1.11 -0.12
CA ILE A 161 8.01 -1.93 0.89
C ILE A 161 7.00 -2.21 2.00
N ALA A 162 6.82 -3.46 2.37
CA ALA A 162 5.93 -3.86 3.46
C ALA A 162 6.50 -5.05 4.25
N ASN A 163 6.07 -5.18 5.49
CA ASN A 163 6.53 -6.26 6.36
C ASN A 163 5.77 -7.56 6.13
N ASP A 164 4.50 -7.50 5.81
CA ASP A 164 3.64 -8.67 5.56
C ASP A 164 2.69 -8.39 4.36
N TRP A 165 2.37 -9.45 3.63
CA TRP A 165 1.32 -9.46 2.62
C TRP A 165 -0.04 -8.95 3.14
N ARG A 166 -0.35 -9.21 4.41
CA ARG A 166 -1.61 -8.80 5.04
C ARG A 166 -1.77 -7.29 5.17
N THR A 167 -0.68 -6.55 5.21
CA THR A 167 -0.69 -5.09 5.19
C THR A 167 -1.22 -4.55 3.85
N LEU A 168 -0.95 -5.26 2.76
CA LEU A 168 -1.49 -4.95 1.45
C LEU A 168 -2.94 -5.44 1.38
N ASN A 169 -3.88 -4.58 1.66
CA ASN A 169 -5.32 -4.84 1.66
C ASN A 169 -5.80 -5.36 0.28
N GLY A 170 -6.89 -6.18 0.23
CA GLY A 170 -7.48 -6.72 -1.00
C GLY A 170 -7.87 -5.68 -2.06
N ASN A 171 -8.02 -4.40 -1.69
CA ASN A 171 -8.18 -3.31 -2.64
C ASN A 171 -6.91 -3.03 -3.49
N VAL A 172 -5.76 -3.59 -3.10
CA VAL A 172 -4.47 -3.43 -3.78
C VAL A 172 -4.22 -4.59 -4.77
N GLU A 173 -5.09 -5.61 -4.85
CA GLU A 173 -4.97 -6.72 -5.81
C GLU A 173 -4.71 -6.21 -7.24
N ALA A 174 -5.44 -5.20 -7.69
CA ALA A 174 -5.23 -4.62 -9.02
C ALA A 174 -3.86 -3.90 -9.18
N VAL A 175 -3.16 -3.58 -8.10
CA VAL A 175 -1.78 -3.06 -8.12
C VAL A 175 -0.80 -4.22 -8.16
N GLN A 176 -1.11 -5.29 -7.46
CA GLN A 176 -0.28 -6.50 -7.37
C GLN A 176 -0.10 -7.20 -8.72
N ASP A 177 -1.15 -7.25 -9.52
CA ASP A 177 -1.12 -7.87 -10.86
C ASP A 177 -0.26 -7.07 -11.87
N ARG A 178 0.19 -5.88 -11.51
CA ARG A 178 0.95 -4.97 -12.38
C ARG A 178 2.44 -4.92 -12.09
N GLY A 179 2.90 -5.60 -11.05
CA GLY A 179 4.26 -5.50 -10.56
C GLY A 179 4.93 -6.84 -10.26
N HIS A 180 6.21 -6.74 -9.94
CA HIS A 180 6.99 -7.88 -9.46
C HIS A 180 6.92 -7.93 -7.94
N ILE A 181 6.36 -9.01 -7.40
CA ILE A 181 6.26 -9.22 -5.95
C ILE A 181 7.43 -10.07 -5.52
N VAL A 182 8.35 -9.46 -4.80
CA VAL A 182 9.54 -10.12 -4.26
C VAL A 182 9.34 -10.35 -2.76
N VAL A 183 9.45 -11.59 -2.35
CA VAL A 183 9.40 -11.98 -0.93
C VAL A 183 10.82 -12.24 -0.45
N PHE A 184 11.32 -11.35 0.40
CA PHE A 184 12.65 -11.46 0.95
C PHE A 184 12.62 -12.24 2.26
N GLU A 185 13.11 -13.46 2.19
CA GLU A 185 13.26 -14.39 3.32
C GLU A 185 14.67 -14.97 3.26
N PRO A 186 15.70 -14.23 3.77
CA PRO A 186 17.07 -14.70 3.71
C PRO A 186 17.23 -16.01 4.47
N ASN A 187 18.03 -16.92 3.90
CA ASN A 187 18.41 -18.13 4.61
C ASN A 187 19.17 -17.75 5.88
N ALA A 188 18.91 -18.44 6.99
CA ALA A 188 19.74 -18.32 8.16
C ALA A 188 21.14 -18.86 7.82
N GLU A 189 22.16 -18.00 7.91
CA GLU A 189 23.55 -18.40 7.87
C GLU A 189 23.99 -18.93 9.22
#